data_460abb4b2ea04f34cf0ed47d082d18f8
#
_entry.id   460abb4b2ea04f34cf0ed47d082d18f8
#
_cell.length_a   1.000
_cell.length_b   1.000
_cell.length_c   1.000
_cell.angle_alpha   90.00
_cell.angle_beta   90.00
_cell.angle_gamma   90.00
#
_symmetry.space_group_name_H-M   'P 1'
#
loop_
_entity.id
_entity.type
_entity.pdbx_description
1 polymer ?
#
loop_
_entity_poly.entity_id
_entity_poly.type
_entity_poly.pdbx_seq_one_letter_code
_entity_poly.pdbx_strand_id
1 'polypeptide(L)'
;MAALRRYYYLIMARIIDRGNELELSLTKREKLASLHGNLIANKSDLTSRKVVENPWRSRLLKGVRAPGTAIPFYLLLGTMRYKNGKDFTIIYRNKPVEVFEFKGGPYKRWIISKEK
;
A
#
# COMPACT_ATOMS: atom_id res chain seq x y z
N MET A 1 -15.39 1.13 20.52
CA MET A 1 -14.42 0.86 19.49
C MET A 1 -14.58 1.66 18.22
N ALA A 2 -15.74 2.28 18.02
CA ALA A 2 -15.93 3.13 16.86
C ALA A 2 -14.92 4.28 16.82
N ALA A 3 -14.60 4.87 17.98
CA ALA A 3 -13.62 5.96 18.03
C ALA A 3 -12.24 5.48 17.61
N LEU A 4 -11.87 4.25 18.00
CA LEU A 4 -10.56 3.71 17.64
C LEU A 4 -10.46 3.45 16.14
N ARG A 5 -11.52 2.93 15.52
CA ARG A 5 -11.54 2.72 14.08
C ARG A 5 -11.43 4.04 13.34
N ARG A 6 -12.14 5.05 13.82
CA ARG A 6 -12.07 6.38 13.23
C ARG A 6 -10.65 6.93 13.29
N TYR A 7 -9.95 6.68 14.41
CA TYR A 7 -8.58 7.12 14.57
C TYR A 7 -7.69 6.50 13.50
N TYR A 8 -7.83 5.19 13.23
CA TYR A 8 -7.05 4.54 12.18
C TYR A 8 -7.32 5.16 10.83
N TYR A 9 -8.56 5.47 10.52
CA TYR A 9 -8.88 6.10 9.24
C TYR A 9 -8.22 7.47 9.07
N LEU A 10 -7.90 8.13 10.19
CA LEU A 10 -7.24 9.43 10.14
C LEU A 10 -5.73 9.33 10.00
N ILE A 11 -5.13 8.21 10.38
CA ILE A 11 -3.67 8.07 10.42
C ILE A 11 -3.11 7.02 9.46
N MET A 12 -3.97 6.29 8.77
CA MET A 12 -3.54 5.24 7.86
C MET A 12 -4.28 5.32 6.54
N ALA A 13 -3.60 4.85 5.49
CA ALA A 13 -4.23 4.68 4.20
C ALA A 13 -5.39 3.71 4.29
N ARG A 14 -6.36 3.88 3.43
CA ARG A 14 -7.51 2.98 3.37
C ARG A 14 -7.93 2.78 1.93
N ILE A 15 -8.62 1.66 1.70
CA ILE A 15 -9.14 1.32 0.38
C ILE A 15 -10.59 1.74 0.32
N ILE A 16 -10.94 2.48 -0.72
CA ILE A 16 -12.31 2.92 -0.95
C ILE A 16 -12.81 2.25 -2.22
N ASP A 17 -13.93 1.53 -2.10
CA ASP A 17 -14.55 0.87 -3.24
C ASP A 17 -15.50 1.87 -3.89
N ARG A 18 -15.21 2.18 -5.17
CA ARG A 18 -16.02 3.15 -5.92
C ARG A 18 -16.78 2.50 -7.06
N GLY A 19 -17.14 1.23 -6.92
CA GLY A 19 -17.87 0.51 -7.96
C GLY A 19 -16.91 -0.10 -8.96
N ASN A 20 -16.57 0.63 -10.00
CA ASN A 20 -15.66 0.13 -11.05
C ASN A 20 -14.19 0.35 -10.71
N GLU A 21 -13.91 1.11 -9.67
CA GLU A 21 -12.54 1.47 -9.30
C GLU A 21 -12.31 1.26 -7.82
N LEU A 22 -11.05 1.01 -7.49
CA LEU A 22 -10.58 1.06 -6.11
C LEU A 22 -9.72 2.30 -5.95
N GLU A 23 -9.91 3.00 -4.86
CA GLU A 23 -9.06 4.15 -4.53
C GLU A 23 -8.27 3.84 -3.28
N LEU A 24 -6.96 4.04 -3.36
CA LEU A 24 -6.09 4.00 -2.18
C LEU A 24 -5.97 5.44 -1.69
N SER A 25 -6.65 5.72 -0.59
CA SER A 25 -6.71 7.06 -0.03
C SER A 25 -5.63 7.22 1.03
N LEU A 26 -4.73 8.15 0.81
CA LEU A 26 -3.58 8.38 1.68
C LEU A 26 -3.83 9.55 2.61
N THR A 27 -3.28 9.49 3.80
CA THR A 27 -3.28 10.63 4.71
C THR A 27 -2.27 11.67 4.21
N LYS A 28 -2.33 12.89 4.77
CA LYS A 28 -1.38 13.93 4.39
C LYS A 28 0.05 13.52 4.67
N ARG A 29 0.29 12.86 5.80
CA ARG A 29 1.63 12.38 6.15
C ARG A 29 2.13 11.35 5.15
N GLU A 30 1.24 10.45 4.75
CA GLU A 30 1.59 9.41 3.79
C GLU A 30 1.88 10.00 2.41
N LYS A 31 1.10 10.99 2.01
CA LYS A 31 1.36 11.67 0.74
C LYS A 31 2.73 12.34 0.74
N LEU A 32 3.07 12.99 1.84
CA LEU A 32 4.35 13.66 1.96
C LEU A 32 5.49 12.65 2.01
N ALA A 33 5.38 11.63 2.86
CA ALA A 33 6.44 10.67 3.05
C ALA A 33 6.67 9.79 1.82
N SER A 34 5.61 9.49 1.08
CA SER A 34 5.71 8.66 -0.13
C SER A 34 5.97 9.49 -1.37
N LEU A 35 5.82 10.81 -1.28
CA LEU A 35 5.89 11.73 -2.42
C LEU A 35 4.89 11.32 -3.50
N HIS A 36 3.66 11.01 -3.07
CA HIS A 36 2.62 10.53 -3.99
C HIS A 36 1.25 10.92 -3.46
N GLY A 37 0.30 11.13 -4.36
CA GLY A 37 -1.08 11.37 -4.00
C GLY A 37 -1.87 10.07 -3.92
N ASN A 38 -3.18 10.18 -3.80
CA ASN A 38 -4.06 9.03 -3.82
C ASN A 38 -3.91 8.27 -5.14
N LEU A 39 -4.16 6.96 -5.10
CA LEU A 39 -4.05 6.11 -6.28
C LEU A 39 -5.40 5.51 -6.62
N ILE A 40 -5.62 5.33 -7.92
CA ILE A 40 -6.86 4.73 -8.44
C ILE A 40 -6.47 3.53 -9.31
N ALA A 41 -7.20 2.45 -9.17
CA ALA A 41 -7.03 1.29 -10.04
C ALA A 41 -8.40 0.79 -10.48
N ASN A 42 -8.47 0.25 -11.69
CA ASN A 42 -9.69 -0.38 -12.17
C ASN A 42 -9.87 -1.73 -11.50
N LYS A 43 -11.06 -2.00 -11.01
CA LYS A 43 -11.34 -3.29 -10.40
C LYS A 43 -11.14 -4.43 -11.38
N SER A 44 -11.39 -4.19 -12.67
CA SER A 44 -11.20 -5.22 -13.67
C SER A 44 -9.75 -5.63 -13.85
N ASP A 45 -8.80 -4.81 -13.36
CA ASP A 45 -7.38 -5.14 -13.41
C ASP A 45 -6.92 -5.91 -12.17
N LEU A 46 -7.74 -5.97 -11.15
CA LEU A 46 -7.38 -6.66 -9.92
C LEU A 46 -7.44 -8.17 -10.11
N THR A 47 -6.31 -8.84 -9.94
CA THR A 47 -6.22 -10.29 -10.13
C THR A 47 -6.14 -11.06 -8.84
N SER A 48 -5.68 -10.41 -7.75
CA SER A 48 -5.48 -11.08 -6.48
C SER A 48 -5.51 -10.09 -5.35
N ARG A 49 -6.00 -10.54 -4.20
CA ARG A 49 -6.06 -9.74 -2.99
C ARG A 49 -5.84 -10.69 -1.83
N LYS A 50 -4.70 -10.58 -1.17
CA LYS A 50 -4.32 -11.54 -0.14
C LYS A 50 -3.62 -10.85 1.02
N VAL A 51 -3.49 -11.56 2.14
CA VAL A 51 -2.83 -11.05 3.34
C VAL A 51 -1.49 -11.73 3.50
N VAL A 52 -0.46 -10.94 3.82
CA VAL A 52 0.86 -11.45 4.13
C VAL A 52 1.20 -11.01 5.56
N GLU A 53 1.53 -11.99 6.42
CA GLU A 53 1.69 -11.75 7.85
C GLU A 53 2.97 -10.98 8.21
N ASN A 54 4.06 -11.27 7.50
CA ASN A 54 5.37 -10.71 7.84
C ASN A 54 5.99 -10.05 6.62
N PRO A 55 5.58 -8.82 6.27
CA PRO A 55 5.97 -8.23 4.98
C PRO A 55 7.48 -8.07 4.82
N TRP A 56 8.22 -7.79 5.90
CA TRP A 56 9.66 -7.58 5.79
C TRP A 56 10.44 -8.88 5.67
N ARG A 57 9.90 -10.00 6.16
CA ARG A 57 10.62 -11.26 6.21
C ARG A 57 10.17 -12.28 5.19
N SER A 58 9.14 -11.99 4.42
CA SER A 58 8.49 -12.97 3.56
C SER A 58 8.97 -12.93 2.12
N ARG A 59 10.00 -12.16 1.82
CA ARG A 59 10.48 -11.93 0.45
C ARG A 59 9.42 -11.25 -0.42
N LEU A 60 8.46 -10.61 0.21
CA LEU A 60 7.41 -9.89 -0.50
C LEU A 60 7.95 -8.65 -1.20
N LEU A 61 8.82 -7.92 -0.49
CA LEU A 61 9.33 -6.64 -0.98
C LEU A 61 10.45 -6.87 -1.97
N LYS A 62 10.44 -6.11 -3.07
CA LYS A 62 11.47 -6.23 -4.08
C LYS A 62 11.75 -4.88 -4.72
N GLY A 63 12.94 -4.76 -5.28
CA GLY A 63 13.33 -3.54 -5.97
C GLY A 63 13.94 -2.51 -5.05
N VAL A 64 14.00 -1.29 -5.53
CA VAL A 64 14.55 -0.16 -4.78
C VAL A 64 13.48 0.89 -4.58
N ARG A 65 13.54 1.53 -3.40
CA ARG A 65 12.60 2.60 -3.08
C ARG A 65 12.97 3.86 -3.85
N ALA A 66 12.01 4.36 -4.63
CA ALA A 66 12.19 5.62 -5.34
C ALA A 66 10.86 6.06 -5.94
N PRO A 67 10.25 7.15 -5.47
CA PRO A 67 10.60 7.89 -4.25
C PRO A 67 9.94 7.31 -3.01
N GLY A 68 10.28 7.85 -1.85
CA GLY A 68 9.60 7.49 -0.63
C GLY A 68 10.50 7.50 0.59
N THR A 69 9.98 6.94 1.68
CA THR A 69 10.65 6.89 2.98
C THR A 69 10.68 5.46 3.48
N ALA A 70 11.85 5.02 3.97
CA ALA A 70 11.98 3.69 4.54
C ALA A 70 12.86 3.70 5.77
N ILE A 71 12.40 2.98 6.79
CA ILE A 71 13.19 2.63 7.97
C ILE A 71 12.95 1.14 8.14
N PRO A 72 13.98 0.29 7.92
CA PRO A 72 13.78 -1.17 7.90
C PRO A 72 13.04 -1.67 9.13
N PHE A 73 12.06 -2.53 8.90
CA PHE A 73 11.17 -3.13 9.90
C PHE A 73 10.29 -2.12 10.63
N TYR A 74 10.35 -0.87 10.26
CA TYR A 74 9.58 0.18 10.92
C TYR A 74 8.56 0.83 10.01
N LEU A 75 8.98 1.27 8.84
CA LEU A 75 8.04 1.79 7.85
C LEU A 75 8.62 1.77 6.45
N LEU A 76 7.72 1.69 5.48
CA LEU A 76 8.09 1.79 4.08
C LEU A 76 6.91 2.44 3.36
N LEU A 77 7.09 3.71 3.00
CA LEU A 77 6.03 4.50 2.36
C LEU A 77 6.57 5.01 1.04
N GLY A 78 6.09 4.46 -0.06
CA GLY A 78 6.52 4.92 -1.36
C GLY A 78 6.46 3.87 -2.45
N THR A 79 7.13 4.16 -3.54
CA THR A 79 7.16 3.30 -4.72
C THR A 79 8.41 2.44 -4.70
N MET A 80 8.22 1.13 -4.87
CA MET A 80 9.33 0.18 -5.01
C MET A 80 9.45 -0.16 -6.49
N ARG A 81 10.58 0.18 -7.08
CA ARG A 81 10.81 -0.01 -8.51
C ARG A 81 11.73 -1.19 -8.76
N TYR A 82 11.36 -2.01 -9.73
CA TYR A 82 12.18 -3.16 -10.12
C TYR A 82 12.10 -3.32 -11.64
N LYS A 83 12.81 -4.33 -12.15
CA LYS A 83 13.01 -4.45 -13.61
C LYS A 83 11.72 -4.42 -14.42
N ASN A 84 10.71 -5.15 -13.98
CA ASN A 84 9.49 -5.33 -14.78
C ASN A 84 8.29 -4.55 -14.25
N GLY A 85 8.50 -3.60 -13.35
CA GLY A 85 7.37 -2.84 -12.84
C GLY A 85 7.66 -2.13 -11.54
N LYS A 86 6.58 -1.78 -10.86
CA LYS A 86 6.70 -1.09 -9.58
C LYS A 86 5.50 -1.42 -8.70
N ASP A 87 5.74 -1.36 -7.40
CA ASP A 87 4.70 -1.55 -6.38
C ASP A 87 4.56 -0.28 -5.58
N PHE A 88 3.36 0.00 -5.09
CA PHE A 88 3.16 1.09 -4.14
C PHE A 88 2.98 0.51 -2.75
N THR A 89 3.72 1.04 -1.77
CA THR A 89 3.75 0.48 -0.43
C THR A 89 3.37 1.51 0.61
N ILE A 90 2.54 1.09 1.57
CA ILE A 90 2.27 1.81 2.80
C ILE A 90 2.36 0.77 3.90
N ILE A 91 3.55 0.58 4.44
CA ILE A 91 3.82 -0.48 5.41
C ILE A 91 4.29 0.13 6.71
N TYR A 92 3.59 -0.21 7.79
CA TYR A 92 3.95 0.22 9.14
C TYR A 92 4.33 -1.01 9.94
N ARG A 93 5.56 -1.04 10.44
CA ARG A 93 6.09 -2.11 11.26
C ARG A 93 6.04 -3.45 10.53
N ASN A 94 6.25 -4.55 11.25
CA ASN A 94 6.21 -5.87 10.63
C ASN A 94 4.88 -6.54 10.94
N LYS A 95 3.80 -5.83 10.63
CA LYS A 95 2.44 -6.31 10.84
C LYS A 95 1.83 -6.75 9.53
N PRO A 96 0.72 -7.49 9.57
CA PRO A 96 0.11 -7.99 8.33
C PRO A 96 -0.21 -6.89 7.35
N VAL A 97 0.01 -7.17 6.08
CA VAL A 97 -0.34 -6.28 4.99
C VAL A 97 -1.31 -6.98 4.05
N GLU A 98 -2.06 -6.17 3.32
CA GLU A 98 -2.90 -6.68 2.25
C GLU A 98 -2.20 -6.37 0.94
N VAL A 99 -2.11 -7.37 0.07
CA VAL A 99 -1.43 -7.26 -1.22
C VAL A 99 -2.47 -7.33 -2.32
N PHE A 100 -2.58 -6.26 -3.09
CA PHE A 100 -3.46 -6.17 -4.24
C PHE A 100 -2.61 -6.32 -5.49
N GLU A 101 -2.90 -7.32 -6.32
CA GLU A 101 -2.15 -7.55 -7.56
C GLU A 101 -2.99 -7.14 -8.75
N PHE A 102 -2.37 -6.42 -9.67
CA PHE A 102 -3.05 -5.89 -10.85
C PHE A 102 -2.39 -6.39 -12.12
N LYS A 103 -3.21 -6.68 -13.14
CA LYS A 103 -2.71 -7.08 -14.46
C LYS A 103 -2.51 -5.88 -15.37
N GLY A 104 -3.02 -4.71 -15.00
CA GLY A 104 -2.88 -3.50 -15.80
C GLY A 104 -2.70 -2.29 -14.90
N GLY A 105 -2.52 -1.13 -15.52
CA GLY A 105 -2.31 0.10 -14.80
C GLY A 105 -0.85 0.33 -14.46
N PRO A 106 -0.55 1.45 -13.78
CA PRO A 106 0.84 1.85 -13.54
C PRO A 106 1.56 1.03 -12.48
N TYR A 107 0.85 0.39 -11.56
CA TYR A 107 1.45 -0.39 -10.48
C TYR A 107 1.10 -1.85 -10.61
N LYS A 108 2.10 -2.72 -10.38
CA LYS A 108 1.86 -4.15 -10.36
C LYS A 108 1.15 -4.58 -9.09
N ARG A 109 1.49 -3.95 -7.97
CA ARG A 109 0.89 -4.29 -6.69
C ARG A 109 0.75 -3.06 -5.81
N TRP A 110 -0.26 -3.11 -4.94
CA TRP A 110 -0.34 -2.22 -3.76
C TRP A 110 -0.13 -3.11 -2.55
N ILE A 111 0.80 -2.73 -1.67
CA ILE A 111 1.11 -3.48 -0.46
C ILE A 111 0.85 -2.55 0.71
N ILE A 112 -0.26 -2.76 1.39
CA ILE A 112 -0.82 -1.80 2.32
C ILE A 112 -1.05 -2.44 3.68
N SER A 113 -0.54 -1.81 4.75
CA SER A 113 -0.77 -2.28 6.11
C SER A 113 -2.26 -2.37 6.38
N LYS A 114 -2.65 -3.49 6.99
CA LYS A 114 -4.05 -3.67 7.37
C LYS A 114 -4.33 -2.87 8.62
N GLU A 115 -5.52 -2.34 8.65
CA GLU A 115 -6.06 -1.81 9.89
C GLU A 115 -6.28 -2.99 10.81
N LYS A 116 -5.68 -2.91 11.98
CA LYS A 116 -5.68 -4.01 12.85
C LYS A 116 -7.07 -4.62 13.13
#